data_d99dccd5e54d7be376773e148fd3d603
#
_entry.id   d99dccd5e54d7be376773e148fd3d603
#
_cell.length_a   1.000
_cell.length_b   1.000
_cell.length_c   1.000
_cell.angle_alpha   90.00
_cell.angle_beta   90.00
_cell.angle_gamma   90.00
#
_symmetry.space_group_name_H-M   'P 1'
#
loop_
_entity.id
_entity.type
_entity.pdbx_description
1 polymer ?
#
loop_
_entity_poly.entity_id
_entity_poly.type
_entity_poly.pdbx_seq_one_letter_code
_entity_poly.pdbx_strand_id
1 'polypeptide(L)'
;MSKKINYFSRNFADVRQELISFVKQYYPAIFNDFNDASVGMMLLELNAAVGDMLSFHTDRMFQETQIDFAQEKSSVLSMARTFGLKIPGKRASVTIADFSVVVPVLGDTFDVSYAPIVTRGAQISGAGKVFETSEDIDFSSPFTVGGVPNRLVIPNLDNNNNIINYTLTKRELVINGVTKIQSRIVTDSDVKPFLEVILPDDNVLSINSVVALEGTDFTTNPSNADFFNEDDRWYEVEALADDIVFIPDNTKLSDNATIKPGKFKRVNQRFIKEFTDNGFCKLIFGGGTEDISSLCDFDVNKSLVNRIGDFINNNSLGLTLSPNKTLFISYRVGGGADTNIGPNTLTSINNIIVNVNGPNATTNQQVINSVTVTNPLPALGGKNEPSVEEIRNLVRYNFSSQE
;
A
#
# COMPACT_ATOMS: atom_id res chain seq x y z
N MET A 1 30.19 9.73 -6.29
CA MET A 1 30.44 10.69 -7.40
C MET A 1 29.87 10.09 -8.67
N SER A 2 28.79 10.65 -9.19
CA SER A 2 28.18 10.24 -10.47
C SER A 2 29.16 10.55 -11.59
N LYS A 3 29.59 9.51 -12.32
CA LYS A 3 30.44 9.67 -13.49
C LYS A 3 29.59 10.31 -14.60
N LYS A 4 29.80 11.60 -14.89
CA LYS A 4 29.21 12.23 -16.06
C LYS A 4 29.77 11.59 -17.32
N ILE A 5 28.90 10.95 -18.10
CA ILE A 5 29.26 10.45 -19.42
C ILE A 5 28.91 11.55 -20.41
N ASN A 6 29.89 12.13 -21.04
CA ASN A 6 29.72 13.04 -22.17
C ASN A 6 29.83 12.22 -23.46
N TYR A 7 28.69 11.93 -24.08
CA TYR A 7 28.66 11.23 -25.38
C TYR A 7 28.89 12.17 -26.56
N PHE A 8 28.44 13.43 -26.42
CA PHE A 8 28.68 14.50 -27.37
C PHE A 8 29.52 15.57 -26.67
N SER A 9 30.82 15.45 -26.75
CA SER A 9 31.79 16.39 -26.16
C SER A 9 31.84 17.74 -26.89
N ARG A 10 30.68 18.32 -27.22
CA ARG A 10 30.57 19.60 -27.89
C ARG A 10 30.11 20.65 -26.89
N ASN A 11 31.04 21.41 -26.39
CA ASN A 11 30.76 22.60 -25.61
C ASN A 11 30.58 23.83 -26.52
N PHE A 12 30.09 24.93 -25.96
CA PHE A 12 29.86 26.17 -26.69
C PHE A 12 31.08 26.57 -27.54
N ALA A 13 32.28 26.46 -27.01
CA ALA A 13 33.51 26.90 -27.70
C ALA A 13 33.80 26.05 -28.94
N ASP A 14 33.58 24.73 -28.87
CA ASP A 14 33.77 23.79 -29.97
C ASP A 14 32.76 24.05 -31.09
N VAL A 15 31.46 24.21 -30.74
CA VAL A 15 30.39 24.51 -31.71
C VAL A 15 30.62 25.89 -32.35
N ARG A 16 31.02 26.90 -31.58
CA ARG A 16 31.39 28.22 -32.10
C ARG A 16 32.50 28.12 -33.13
N GLN A 17 33.56 27.37 -32.83
CA GLN A 17 34.71 27.24 -33.73
C GLN A 17 34.36 26.48 -35.01
N GLU A 18 33.53 25.43 -34.92
CA GLU A 18 33.02 24.73 -36.08
C GLU A 18 32.16 25.62 -36.97
N LEU A 19 31.25 26.42 -36.39
CA LEU A 19 30.41 27.37 -37.11
C LEU A 19 31.25 28.43 -37.83
N ILE A 20 32.26 29.01 -37.17
CA ILE A 20 33.18 29.94 -37.78
C ILE A 20 33.93 29.29 -38.96
N SER A 21 34.43 28.06 -38.75
CA SER A 21 35.13 27.32 -39.80
C SER A 21 34.22 27.02 -41.00
N PHE A 22 32.97 26.62 -40.73
CA PHE A 22 31.97 26.38 -41.75
C PHE A 22 31.67 27.62 -42.58
N VAL A 23 31.44 28.79 -41.93
CA VAL A 23 31.14 30.08 -42.62
C VAL A 23 32.36 30.51 -43.45
N LYS A 24 33.58 30.35 -42.95
CA LYS A 24 34.82 30.68 -43.71
C LYS A 24 35.00 29.81 -44.94
N GLN A 25 34.60 28.53 -44.84
CA GLN A 25 34.75 27.61 -45.93
C GLN A 25 33.69 27.76 -47.05
N TYR A 26 32.42 27.94 -46.68
CA TYR A 26 31.31 27.94 -47.62
C TYR A 26 30.74 29.29 -48.02
N TYR A 27 31.00 30.36 -47.18
CA TYR A 27 30.46 31.69 -47.41
C TYR A 27 31.50 32.82 -47.31
N PRO A 28 32.74 32.61 -47.82
CA PRO A 28 33.81 33.62 -47.63
C PRO A 28 33.56 34.95 -48.30
N ALA A 29 32.71 34.97 -49.36
CA ALA A 29 32.36 36.21 -50.09
C ALA A 29 31.21 36.98 -49.48
N ILE A 30 30.41 36.32 -48.59
CA ILE A 30 29.21 36.90 -48.02
C ILE A 30 29.44 37.43 -46.61
N PHE A 31 30.26 36.71 -45.80
CA PHE A 31 30.53 37.05 -44.44
C PHE A 31 32.03 36.92 -44.11
N ASN A 32 32.67 38.05 -43.80
CA ASN A 32 34.10 38.14 -43.47
C ASN A 32 34.39 38.85 -42.13
N ASP A 33 33.35 39.35 -41.46
CA ASP A 33 33.52 40.08 -40.20
C ASP A 33 33.32 39.14 -39.01
N PHE A 34 34.44 38.57 -38.52
CA PHE A 34 34.49 37.70 -37.34
C PHE A 34 34.88 38.45 -36.06
N ASN A 35 34.61 39.77 -36.04
CA ASN A 35 34.79 40.53 -34.82
C ASN A 35 33.64 40.22 -33.82
N ASP A 36 34.00 40.00 -32.56
CA ASP A 36 33.03 39.66 -31.49
C ASP A 36 31.96 40.75 -31.30
N ALA A 37 32.18 41.98 -31.77
CA ALA A 37 31.20 43.06 -31.74
C ALA A 37 30.25 43.08 -32.96
N SER A 38 30.41 42.19 -33.95
CA SER A 38 29.56 42.18 -35.14
C SER A 38 28.24 41.46 -34.91
N VAL A 39 27.16 41.93 -35.54
CA VAL A 39 25.85 41.29 -35.47
C VAL A 39 25.86 39.84 -36.02
N GLY A 40 26.67 39.63 -37.08
CA GLY A 40 26.82 38.29 -37.66
C GLY A 40 27.50 37.32 -36.70
N MET A 41 28.51 37.79 -35.97
CA MET A 41 29.17 36.96 -34.95
C MET A 41 28.25 36.67 -33.77
N MET A 42 27.45 37.66 -33.33
CA MET A 42 26.43 37.46 -32.28
C MET A 42 25.41 36.37 -32.70
N LEU A 43 24.98 36.31 -33.98
CA LEU A 43 24.07 35.26 -34.46
C LEU A 43 24.75 33.89 -34.51
N LEU A 44 26.03 33.80 -34.86
CA LEU A 44 26.82 32.58 -34.79
C LEU A 44 26.96 32.08 -33.36
N GLU A 45 27.25 32.97 -32.42
CA GLU A 45 27.35 32.64 -31.01
C GLU A 45 26.00 32.22 -30.41
N LEU A 46 24.88 32.85 -30.81
CA LEU A 46 23.55 32.42 -30.43
C LEU A 46 23.24 30.98 -30.92
N ASN A 47 23.59 30.68 -32.17
CA ASN A 47 23.44 29.31 -32.70
C ASN A 47 24.37 28.33 -32.00
N ALA A 48 25.60 28.73 -31.64
CA ALA A 48 26.49 27.88 -30.84
C ALA A 48 25.94 27.61 -29.44
N ALA A 49 25.34 28.61 -28.80
CA ALA A 49 24.66 28.41 -27.49
C ALA A 49 23.47 27.48 -27.58
N VAL A 50 22.66 27.55 -28.65
CA VAL A 50 21.55 26.62 -28.91
C VAL A 50 22.09 25.21 -29.16
N GLY A 51 23.18 25.06 -29.92
CA GLY A 51 23.87 23.79 -30.16
C GLY A 51 24.38 23.13 -28.88
N ASP A 52 25.00 23.89 -28.01
CA ASP A 52 25.47 23.44 -26.68
C ASP A 52 24.29 22.98 -25.80
N MET A 53 23.21 23.77 -25.76
CA MET A 53 22.00 23.42 -25.01
C MET A 53 21.36 22.13 -25.53
N LEU A 54 21.25 21.96 -26.85
CA LEU A 54 20.73 20.73 -27.46
C LEU A 54 21.61 19.53 -27.18
N SER A 55 22.93 19.69 -27.24
CA SER A 55 23.90 18.64 -26.87
C SER A 55 23.72 18.21 -25.41
N PHE A 56 23.61 19.17 -24.50
CA PHE A 56 23.35 18.91 -23.09
C PHE A 56 22.03 18.16 -22.85
N HIS A 57 20.95 18.57 -23.51
CA HIS A 57 19.65 17.88 -23.40
C HIS A 57 19.72 16.47 -23.96
N THR A 58 20.42 16.26 -25.06
CA THR A 58 20.59 14.93 -25.67
C THR A 58 21.36 13.99 -24.75
N ASP A 59 22.48 14.47 -24.20
CA ASP A 59 23.26 13.70 -23.22
C ASP A 59 22.47 13.38 -21.97
N ARG A 60 21.66 14.35 -21.48
CA ARG A 60 20.81 14.15 -20.33
C ARG A 60 19.73 13.10 -20.61
N MET A 61 19.04 13.18 -21.77
CA MET A 61 18.04 12.19 -22.16
C MET A 61 18.66 10.80 -22.27
N PHE A 62 19.88 10.68 -22.84
CA PHE A 62 20.57 9.40 -22.91
C PHE A 62 20.94 8.85 -21.53
N GLN A 63 21.41 9.70 -20.62
CA GLN A 63 21.70 9.30 -19.24
C GLN A 63 20.44 8.77 -18.53
N GLU A 64 19.29 9.42 -18.74
CA GLU A 64 18.01 9.00 -18.15
C GLU A 64 17.47 7.67 -18.70
N THR A 65 17.99 7.16 -19.81
CA THR A 65 17.64 5.81 -20.32
C THR A 65 18.44 4.68 -19.67
N GLN A 66 19.47 5.00 -18.91
CA GLN A 66 20.34 4.01 -18.27
C GLN A 66 20.19 4.04 -16.75
N ILE A 67 19.84 2.90 -16.15
CA ILE A 67 19.56 2.79 -14.72
C ILE A 67 20.73 3.25 -13.83
N ASP A 68 21.98 3.07 -14.28
CA ASP A 68 23.17 3.44 -13.52
C ASP A 68 23.40 4.96 -13.50
N PHE A 69 22.88 5.69 -14.48
CA PHE A 69 23.12 7.11 -14.68
C PHE A 69 21.89 7.99 -14.54
N ALA A 70 20.67 7.40 -14.66
CA ALA A 70 19.42 8.13 -14.49
C ALA A 70 19.36 8.84 -13.13
N GLN A 71 18.97 10.09 -13.10
CA GLN A 71 18.89 10.92 -11.89
C GLN A 71 17.45 11.20 -11.49
N GLU A 72 16.55 11.23 -12.47
CA GLU A 72 15.14 11.46 -12.23
C GLU A 72 14.49 10.22 -11.59
N LYS A 73 13.76 10.43 -10.48
CA LYS A 73 13.04 9.34 -9.78
C LYS A 73 12.09 8.61 -10.71
N SER A 74 11.38 9.36 -11.57
CA SER A 74 10.43 8.82 -12.55
C SER A 74 11.08 7.87 -13.55
N SER A 75 12.26 8.23 -14.07
CA SER A 75 13.03 7.40 -15.02
C SER A 75 13.45 6.08 -14.37
N VAL A 76 14.01 6.15 -13.16
CA VAL A 76 14.44 4.96 -12.40
C VAL A 76 13.25 4.07 -12.04
N LEU A 77 12.12 4.65 -11.63
CA LEU A 77 10.88 3.93 -11.32
C LEU A 77 10.33 3.21 -12.58
N SER A 78 10.31 3.91 -13.71
CA SER A 78 9.84 3.35 -14.99
C SER A 78 10.69 2.17 -15.42
N MET A 79 12.02 2.30 -15.35
CA MET A 79 12.93 1.20 -15.63
C MET A 79 12.75 0.03 -14.66
N ALA A 80 12.63 0.29 -13.36
CA ALA A 80 12.42 -0.74 -12.36
C ALA A 80 11.13 -1.54 -12.61
N ARG A 81 10.04 -0.87 -13.02
CA ARG A 81 8.80 -1.52 -13.43
C ARG A 81 8.98 -2.36 -14.70
N THR A 82 9.74 -1.87 -15.68
CA THR A 82 10.06 -2.64 -16.89
C THR A 82 10.77 -3.95 -16.56
N PHE A 83 11.56 -3.98 -15.50
CA PHE A 83 12.21 -5.17 -14.98
C PHE A 83 11.34 -6.00 -14.02
N GLY A 84 10.05 -5.69 -13.91
CA GLY A 84 9.11 -6.42 -13.07
C GLY A 84 9.22 -6.14 -11.57
N LEU A 85 9.98 -5.11 -11.16
CA LEU A 85 10.11 -4.74 -9.76
C LEU A 85 8.91 -3.95 -9.27
N LYS A 86 8.29 -4.44 -8.19
CA LYS A 86 7.32 -3.67 -7.41
C LYS A 86 8.05 -2.85 -6.37
N ILE A 87 7.94 -1.55 -6.48
CA ILE A 87 8.59 -0.63 -5.56
C ILE A 87 7.70 -0.46 -4.34
N PRO A 88 8.19 -0.81 -3.14
CA PRO A 88 7.40 -0.65 -1.93
C PRO A 88 7.26 0.84 -1.59
N GLY A 89 6.06 1.22 -1.11
CA GLY A 89 5.84 2.50 -0.45
C GLY A 89 6.50 2.56 0.94
N LYS A 90 6.05 3.52 1.75
CA LYS A 90 6.40 3.59 3.17
C LYS A 90 6.02 2.29 3.88
N ARG A 91 6.73 1.96 4.95
CA ARG A 91 6.41 0.82 5.82
C ARG A 91 5.93 1.29 7.18
N ALA A 92 4.92 0.61 7.71
CA ALA A 92 4.47 0.82 9.08
C ALA A 92 5.44 0.22 10.07
N SER A 93 5.57 0.86 11.23
CA SER A 93 6.15 0.22 12.41
C SER A 93 5.10 -0.65 13.10
N VAL A 94 5.57 -1.68 13.77
CA VAL A 94 4.75 -2.68 14.45
C VAL A 94 5.28 -2.84 15.87
N THR A 95 4.38 -2.97 16.84
CA THR A 95 4.72 -3.33 18.21
C THR A 95 3.64 -4.19 18.83
N ILE A 96 3.94 -4.70 20.01
CA ILE A 96 2.99 -5.42 20.85
C ILE A 96 2.49 -4.46 21.91
N ALA A 97 1.18 -4.39 22.10
CA ALA A 97 0.55 -3.62 23.16
C ALA A 97 -0.17 -4.55 24.16
N ASP A 98 -0.02 -4.26 25.44
CA ASP A 98 -0.75 -4.89 26.51
C ASP A 98 -1.99 -4.06 26.82
N PHE A 99 -3.17 -4.63 26.55
CA PHE A 99 -4.46 -4.08 26.89
C PHE A 99 -4.92 -4.67 28.23
N SER A 100 -5.23 -3.84 29.18
CA SER A 100 -5.70 -4.25 30.51
C SER A 100 -7.08 -3.69 30.81
N VAL A 101 -7.91 -4.49 31.47
CA VAL A 101 -9.27 -4.13 31.86
C VAL A 101 -9.58 -4.68 33.25
N VAL A 102 -10.34 -3.94 34.02
CA VAL A 102 -10.78 -4.36 35.36
C VAL A 102 -12.19 -4.92 35.28
N VAL A 103 -12.39 -6.16 35.72
CA VAL A 103 -13.67 -6.86 35.72
C VAL A 103 -14.08 -7.27 37.14
N PRO A 104 -15.39 -7.32 37.44
CA PRO A 104 -15.88 -7.70 38.75
C PRO A 104 -15.60 -9.16 39.07
N VAL A 105 -15.67 -9.49 40.36
CA VAL A 105 -15.50 -10.86 40.90
C VAL A 105 -16.84 -11.60 40.86
N LEU A 106 -16.77 -12.91 40.53
CA LEU A 106 -17.88 -13.87 40.71
C LEU A 106 -17.37 -15.12 41.39
N GLY A 107 -17.68 -15.27 42.70
CA GLY A 107 -17.10 -16.33 43.52
C GLY A 107 -15.58 -16.20 43.64
N ASP A 108 -14.85 -17.25 43.25
CA ASP A 108 -13.37 -17.28 43.34
C ASP A 108 -12.69 -16.85 42.00
N THR A 109 -13.46 -16.43 41.00
CA THR A 109 -12.95 -16.04 39.70
C THR A 109 -13.53 -14.69 39.27
N PHE A 110 -13.06 -14.18 38.14
CA PHE A 110 -13.69 -13.02 37.49
C PHE A 110 -14.99 -13.39 36.81
N ASP A 111 -15.93 -12.46 36.72
CA ASP A 111 -17.19 -12.63 36.01
C ASP A 111 -16.99 -12.50 34.49
N VAL A 112 -17.08 -13.64 33.80
CA VAL A 112 -16.88 -13.72 32.34
C VAL A 112 -17.94 -12.91 31.57
N SER A 113 -19.16 -12.71 32.14
CA SER A 113 -20.20 -11.93 31.49
C SER A 113 -19.85 -10.47 31.30
N TYR A 114 -18.92 -9.94 32.12
CA TYR A 114 -18.39 -8.59 32.00
C TYR A 114 -17.07 -8.51 31.26
N ALA A 115 -16.49 -9.64 30.79
CA ALA A 115 -15.28 -9.64 29.99
C ALA A 115 -15.54 -8.97 28.63
N PRO A 116 -14.87 -7.86 28.32
CA PRO A 116 -15.15 -7.10 27.12
C PRO A 116 -14.57 -7.73 25.86
N ILE A 117 -15.15 -7.33 24.73
CA ILE A 117 -14.55 -7.49 23.40
C ILE A 117 -14.20 -6.11 22.86
N VAL A 118 -12.93 -5.85 22.66
CA VAL A 118 -12.45 -4.66 21.95
C VAL A 118 -12.43 -4.98 20.45
N THR A 119 -13.18 -4.21 19.67
CA THR A 119 -13.22 -4.44 18.23
C THR A 119 -11.92 -4.02 17.56
N ARG A 120 -11.53 -4.70 16.51
CA ARG A 120 -10.40 -4.32 15.66
C ARG A 120 -10.52 -2.88 15.17
N GLY A 121 -9.37 -2.26 14.86
CA GLY A 121 -9.31 -0.84 14.50
C GLY A 121 -9.34 0.08 15.72
N ALA A 122 -9.19 -0.45 16.94
CA ALA A 122 -8.99 0.36 18.13
C ALA A 122 -7.73 1.19 17.98
N GLN A 123 -7.87 2.52 18.12
CA GLN A 123 -6.78 3.48 17.94
C GLN A 123 -6.15 3.84 19.26
N ILE A 124 -4.86 3.61 19.34
CA ILE A 124 -4.02 3.99 20.47
C ILE A 124 -2.94 4.96 20.01
N SER A 125 -2.54 5.88 20.87
CA SER A 125 -1.54 6.88 20.51
C SER A 125 -0.50 7.09 21.59
N GLY A 126 0.66 7.56 21.12
CA GLY A 126 1.78 7.97 21.94
C GLY A 126 2.88 8.57 21.08
N ALA A 127 3.65 9.47 21.67
CA ALA A 127 4.71 10.20 20.94
C ALA A 127 4.24 10.88 19.63
N GLY A 128 2.96 11.30 19.56
CA GLY A 128 2.36 11.91 18.37
C GLY A 128 2.08 10.95 17.22
N LYS A 129 2.13 9.63 17.46
CA LYS A 129 1.83 8.59 16.46
C LYS A 129 0.62 7.78 16.87
N VAL A 130 -0.15 7.31 15.88
CA VAL A 130 -1.34 6.49 16.07
C VAL A 130 -1.06 5.09 15.58
N PHE A 131 -1.53 4.10 16.36
CA PHE A 131 -1.47 2.69 16.04
C PHE A 131 -2.87 2.09 16.14
N GLU A 132 -3.16 1.09 15.34
CA GLU A 132 -4.43 0.38 15.34
C GLU A 132 -4.24 -1.11 15.58
N THR A 133 -5.21 -1.72 16.28
CA THR A 133 -5.30 -3.18 16.41
C THR A 133 -5.76 -3.81 15.10
N SER A 134 -5.17 -4.94 14.73
CA SER A 134 -5.52 -5.68 13.51
C SER A 134 -6.69 -6.62 13.71
N GLU A 135 -6.91 -7.10 14.93
CA GLU A 135 -7.89 -8.11 15.29
C GLU A 135 -8.72 -7.67 16.50
N ASP A 136 -9.83 -8.39 16.73
CA ASP A 136 -10.65 -8.20 17.93
C ASP A 136 -9.91 -8.76 19.14
N ILE A 137 -9.94 -8.01 20.25
CA ILE A 137 -9.39 -8.45 21.52
C ILE A 137 -10.50 -8.95 22.42
N ASP A 138 -10.68 -10.25 22.48
CA ASP A 138 -11.72 -10.90 23.28
C ASP A 138 -11.17 -11.33 24.65
N PHE A 139 -11.48 -10.57 25.69
CA PHE A 139 -11.03 -10.87 27.06
C PHE A 139 -11.75 -12.07 27.71
N SER A 140 -12.87 -12.53 27.15
CA SER A 140 -13.52 -13.74 27.63
C SER A 140 -12.75 -15.01 27.28
N SER A 141 -12.07 -15.02 26.12
CA SER A 141 -11.23 -16.13 25.68
C SER A 141 -9.81 -16.03 26.26
N PRO A 142 -9.22 -17.12 26.78
CA PRO A 142 -7.83 -17.13 27.20
C PRO A 142 -6.83 -17.15 26.05
N PHE A 143 -7.30 -17.32 24.81
CA PHE A 143 -6.46 -17.50 23.61
C PHE A 143 -6.52 -16.30 22.68
N THR A 144 -5.50 -16.13 21.83
CA THR A 144 -5.53 -15.27 20.64
C THR A 144 -6.43 -15.91 19.57
N VAL A 145 -6.73 -15.15 18.49
CA VAL A 145 -7.40 -15.70 17.30
C VAL A 145 -6.63 -16.90 16.73
N GLY A 146 -5.30 -16.92 16.83
CA GLY A 146 -4.45 -18.03 16.41
C GLY A 146 -4.32 -19.18 17.43
N GLY A 147 -5.11 -19.20 18.53
CA GLY A 147 -5.11 -20.28 19.51
C GLY A 147 -3.94 -20.29 20.50
N VAL A 148 -3.18 -19.21 20.58
CA VAL A 148 -2.05 -19.08 21.54
C VAL A 148 -2.57 -18.49 22.85
N PRO A 149 -2.27 -19.07 24.03
CA PRO A 149 -2.64 -18.49 25.32
C PRO A 149 -1.97 -17.12 25.51
N ASN A 150 -2.78 -16.08 25.77
CA ASN A 150 -2.25 -14.72 25.94
C ASN A 150 -2.99 -13.88 27.00
N ARG A 151 -3.92 -14.47 27.76
CA ARG A 151 -4.63 -13.76 28.82
C ARG A 151 -3.93 -13.97 30.17
N LEU A 152 -3.56 -12.85 30.81
CA LEU A 152 -3.10 -12.81 32.19
C LEU A 152 -4.26 -12.35 33.08
N VAL A 153 -4.46 -13.01 34.20
CA VAL A 153 -5.50 -12.70 35.19
C VAL A 153 -4.82 -12.39 36.52
N ILE A 154 -4.99 -11.19 37.03
CA ILE A 154 -4.37 -10.73 38.30
C ILE A 154 -5.48 -10.31 39.25
N PRO A 155 -5.61 -10.91 40.43
CA PRO A 155 -6.56 -10.47 41.45
C PRO A 155 -6.10 -9.15 42.06
N ASN A 156 -6.99 -8.20 42.24
CA ASN A 156 -6.76 -6.97 42.99
C ASN A 156 -7.34 -7.15 44.39
N LEU A 157 -6.50 -6.93 45.40
CA LEU A 157 -6.83 -7.16 46.81
C LEU A 157 -7.11 -5.85 47.55
N ASP A 158 -8.00 -5.90 48.54
CA ASP A 158 -8.18 -4.82 49.49
C ASP A 158 -7.10 -4.87 50.62
N ASN A 159 -7.17 -3.92 51.55
CA ASN A 159 -6.27 -3.87 52.68
C ASN A 159 -6.41 -5.08 53.65
N ASN A 160 -7.48 -5.88 53.50
CA ASN A 160 -7.79 -7.06 54.28
C ASN A 160 -7.49 -8.36 53.53
N ASN A 161 -6.80 -8.30 52.39
CA ASN A 161 -6.51 -9.43 51.51
C ASN A 161 -7.73 -10.08 50.85
N ASN A 162 -8.88 -9.39 50.78
CA ASN A 162 -10.04 -9.88 50.04
C ASN A 162 -9.94 -9.42 48.57
N ILE A 163 -10.35 -10.29 47.65
CA ILE A 163 -10.39 -9.94 46.21
C ILE A 163 -11.56 -8.99 45.95
N ILE A 164 -11.25 -7.79 45.43
CA ILE A 164 -12.25 -6.78 45.06
C ILE A 164 -12.68 -6.96 43.61
N ASN A 165 -11.72 -7.17 42.69
CA ASN A 165 -11.90 -7.33 41.28
C ASN A 165 -10.66 -8.00 40.65
N TYR A 166 -10.74 -8.28 39.35
CA TYR A 166 -9.62 -8.85 38.60
C TYR A 166 -9.18 -7.91 37.48
N THR A 167 -7.89 -7.80 37.29
CA THR A 167 -7.32 -7.18 36.10
C THR A 167 -7.00 -8.27 35.07
N LEU A 168 -7.68 -8.18 33.93
CA LEU A 168 -7.39 -9.04 32.77
C LEU A 168 -6.47 -8.27 31.84
N THR A 169 -5.35 -8.88 31.44
CA THR A 169 -4.43 -8.28 30.49
C THR A 169 -4.30 -9.21 29.27
N LYS A 170 -4.45 -8.66 28.08
CA LYS A 170 -4.20 -9.34 26.83
C LYS A 170 -3.19 -8.59 26.00
N ARG A 171 -2.33 -9.35 25.38
CA ARG A 171 -1.24 -8.85 24.55
C ARG A 171 -1.62 -8.99 23.10
N GLU A 172 -1.57 -7.87 22.34
CA GLU A 172 -2.01 -7.85 20.95
C GLU A 172 -1.07 -7.05 20.06
N LEU A 173 -0.99 -7.45 18.78
CA LEU A 173 -0.21 -6.77 17.77
C LEU A 173 -0.91 -5.49 17.34
N VAL A 174 -0.15 -4.39 17.36
CA VAL A 174 -0.62 -3.10 16.88
C VAL A 174 0.30 -2.56 15.78
N ILE A 175 -0.31 -2.00 14.76
CA ILE A 175 0.37 -1.53 13.55
C ILE A 175 0.16 -0.03 13.44
N ASN A 176 1.23 0.71 13.16
CA ASN A 176 1.13 2.15 12.94
C ASN A 176 0.23 2.47 11.75
N GLY A 177 -0.53 3.55 11.89
CA GLY A 177 -1.40 4.10 10.86
C GLY A 177 -2.84 4.20 11.29
N VAL A 178 -3.63 4.81 10.42
CA VAL A 178 -5.07 5.00 10.58
C VAL A 178 -5.78 4.42 9.36
N THR A 179 -6.80 3.64 9.61
CA THR A 179 -7.66 3.10 8.54
C THR A 179 -8.63 4.18 8.07
N LYS A 180 -8.63 4.42 6.76
CA LYS A 180 -9.56 5.31 6.06
C LYS A 180 -10.41 4.52 5.08
N ILE A 181 -11.60 5.04 4.82
CA ILE A 181 -12.51 4.51 3.80
C ILE A 181 -12.77 5.62 2.80
N GLN A 182 -12.51 5.34 1.52
CA GLN A 182 -12.88 6.20 0.40
C GLN A 182 -14.00 5.54 -0.38
N SER A 183 -15.04 6.31 -0.71
CA SER A 183 -16.11 5.90 -1.62
C SER A 183 -15.94 6.56 -2.98
N ARG A 184 -16.30 5.84 -4.05
CA ARG A 184 -16.36 6.34 -5.42
C ARG A 184 -17.53 5.71 -6.14
N ILE A 185 -18.43 6.52 -6.68
CA ILE A 185 -19.50 6.04 -7.55
C ILE A 185 -18.89 5.67 -8.90
N VAL A 186 -19.21 4.46 -9.38
CA VAL A 186 -18.78 3.97 -10.68
C VAL A 186 -19.83 4.38 -11.71
N THR A 187 -19.44 5.27 -12.62
CA THR A 187 -20.28 5.76 -13.71
C THR A 187 -20.05 4.94 -14.99
N ASP A 188 -20.91 5.09 -16.01
CA ASP A 188 -20.72 4.42 -17.30
C ASP A 188 -19.36 4.75 -17.94
N SER A 189 -18.82 5.94 -17.71
CA SER A 189 -17.50 6.34 -18.19
C SER A 189 -16.33 5.65 -17.48
N ASP A 190 -16.56 5.07 -16.30
CA ASP A 190 -15.58 4.30 -15.54
C ASP A 190 -15.54 2.82 -15.96
N VAL A 191 -16.54 2.36 -16.74
CA VAL A 191 -16.57 1.00 -17.27
C VAL A 191 -15.64 0.90 -18.46
N LYS A 192 -14.37 0.78 -18.19
CA LYS A 192 -13.31 0.65 -19.19
C LYS A 192 -12.22 -0.30 -18.72
N PRO A 193 -11.53 -0.96 -19.66
CA PRO A 193 -10.38 -1.79 -19.33
C PRO A 193 -9.32 -1.00 -18.56
N PHE A 194 -8.74 -1.64 -17.53
CA PHE A 194 -7.65 -1.10 -16.72
C PHE A 194 -7.96 0.26 -16.09
N LEU A 195 -9.18 0.40 -15.55
CA LEU A 195 -9.55 1.62 -14.83
C LEU A 195 -8.55 1.88 -13.70
N GLU A 196 -8.01 3.08 -13.68
CA GLU A 196 -7.12 3.56 -12.64
C GLU A 196 -7.87 4.41 -11.61
N VAL A 197 -7.72 4.06 -10.33
CA VAL A 197 -8.25 4.83 -9.21
C VAL A 197 -7.10 5.26 -8.33
N ILE A 198 -6.86 6.56 -8.24
CA ILE A 198 -5.79 7.14 -7.41
C ILE A 198 -6.39 7.51 -6.05
N LEU A 199 -5.76 7.05 -4.97
CA LEU A 199 -6.13 7.41 -3.61
C LEU A 199 -5.59 8.81 -3.27
N PRO A 200 -6.34 9.60 -2.46
CA PRO A 200 -5.98 11.00 -2.18
C PRO A 200 -4.78 11.16 -1.25
N ASP A 201 -4.42 10.12 -0.52
CA ASP A 201 -3.32 10.16 0.45
C ASP A 201 -2.00 9.69 -0.17
N ASP A 202 -0.90 10.35 0.15
CA ASP A 202 0.47 10.07 -0.33
C ASP A 202 1.24 9.03 0.51
N ASN A 203 0.66 8.60 1.62
CA ASN A 203 1.29 7.71 2.61
C ASN A 203 0.48 6.43 2.85
N VAL A 204 -0.10 5.88 1.80
CA VAL A 204 -0.85 4.62 1.84
C VAL A 204 0.09 3.46 2.11
N LEU A 205 -0.19 2.70 3.15
CA LEU A 205 0.59 1.53 3.59
C LEU A 205 0.08 0.24 2.96
N SER A 206 -1.21 0.00 3.11
CA SER A 206 -1.87 -1.22 2.66
C SER A 206 -3.31 -0.93 2.26
N ILE A 207 -3.81 -1.73 1.35
CA ILE A 207 -5.23 -1.82 1.06
C ILE A 207 -5.80 -2.94 1.93
N ASN A 208 -6.76 -2.61 2.80
CA ASN A 208 -7.35 -3.59 3.70
C ASN A 208 -8.44 -4.40 2.99
N SER A 209 -9.32 -3.71 2.26
CA SER A 209 -10.36 -4.34 1.45
C SER A 209 -10.92 -3.35 0.42
N VAL A 210 -11.43 -3.90 -0.67
CA VAL A 210 -12.11 -3.15 -1.72
C VAL A 210 -13.40 -3.91 -2.03
N VAL A 211 -14.55 -3.21 -1.95
CA VAL A 211 -15.86 -3.78 -2.27
C VAL A 211 -16.63 -2.85 -3.20
N ALA A 212 -17.43 -3.43 -4.07
CA ALA A 212 -18.27 -2.69 -5.01
C ALA A 212 -19.74 -3.06 -4.75
N LEU A 213 -20.43 -2.26 -3.95
CA LEU A 213 -21.81 -2.46 -3.55
C LEU A 213 -22.79 -1.85 -4.56
N GLU A 214 -23.94 -2.50 -4.75
CA GLU A 214 -24.99 -1.98 -5.62
C GLU A 214 -25.65 -0.73 -5.02
N GLY A 215 -25.85 0.28 -5.86
CA GLY A 215 -26.44 1.56 -5.49
C GLY A 215 -25.44 2.71 -5.46
N THR A 216 -26.00 3.92 -5.43
CA THR A 216 -25.22 5.18 -5.48
C THR A 216 -25.47 6.09 -4.27
N ASP A 217 -26.47 5.79 -3.47
CA ASP A 217 -26.95 6.67 -2.38
C ASP A 217 -26.58 6.11 -0.99
N PHE A 218 -25.28 5.93 -0.76
CA PHE A 218 -24.81 5.53 0.55
C PHE A 218 -24.60 6.74 1.45
N THR A 219 -25.36 6.80 2.56
CA THR A 219 -25.22 7.84 3.60
C THR A 219 -24.21 7.47 4.68
N THR A 220 -23.87 6.19 4.79
CA THR A 220 -22.92 5.66 5.77
C THR A 220 -21.92 4.73 5.10
N ASN A 221 -20.74 4.60 5.70
CA ASN A 221 -19.77 3.60 5.26
C ASN A 221 -20.30 2.18 5.46
N PRO A 222 -19.91 1.23 4.58
CA PRO A 222 -20.25 -0.19 4.72
C PRO A 222 -19.84 -0.74 6.09
N SER A 223 -20.61 -1.70 6.57
CA SER A 223 -20.26 -2.44 7.77
C SER A 223 -19.06 -3.37 7.54
N ASN A 224 -18.45 -3.84 8.62
CA ASN A 224 -17.40 -4.85 8.50
C ASN A 224 -17.87 -6.12 7.76
N ALA A 225 -19.16 -6.49 7.91
CA ALA A 225 -19.71 -7.66 7.22
C ALA A 225 -19.71 -7.46 5.69
N ASP A 226 -20.02 -6.25 5.21
CA ASP A 226 -20.02 -5.93 3.77
C ASP A 226 -18.63 -6.04 3.19
N PHE A 227 -17.59 -5.61 3.92
CA PHE A 227 -16.19 -5.74 3.48
C PHE A 227 -15.68 -7.20 3.42
N PHE A 228 -16.39 -8.13 4.04
CA PHE A 228 -16.06 -9.57 4.00
C PHE A 228 -16.97 -10.38 3.09
N ASN A 229 -17.99 -9.76 2.49
CA ASN A 229 -18.83 -10.45 1.49
C ASN A 229 -17.98 -10.82 0.27
N GLU A 230 -17.82 -12.12 0.02
CA GLU A 230 -16.96 -12.62 -1.05
C GLU A 230 -17.47 -12.27 -2.45
N ASP A 231 -18.76 -12.01 -2.62
CA ASP A 231 -19.38 -11.77 -3.93
C ASP A 231 -19.13 -10.34 -4.45
N ASP A 232 -19.01 -9.37 -3.55
CA ASP A 232 -18.79 -7.95 -3.89
C ASP A 232 -17.34 -7.52 -3.72
N ARG A 233 -16.49 -8.41 -3.21
CA ARG A 233 -15.11 -8.13 -2.87
C ARG A 233 -14.17 -8.22 -4.06
N TRP A 234 -13.28 -7.22 -4.16
CA TRP A 234 -12.15 -7.19 -5.06
C TRP A 234 -10.87 -7.57 -4.32
N TYR A 235 -10.02 -8.35 -4.98
CA TYR A 235 -8.83 -8.92 -4.37
C TYR A 235 -7.57 -8.28 -4.95
N GLU A 236 -6.65 -7.89 -4.07
CA GLU A 236 -5.30 -7.46 -4.47
C GLU A 236 -4.51 -8.67 -4.95
N VAL A 237 -3.95 -8.58 -6.15
CA VAL A 237 -3.11 -9.61 -6.77
C VAL A 237 -1.76 -9.01 -7.15
N GLU A 238 -0.77 -9.87 -7.36
CA GLU A 238 0.55 -9.41 -7.78
C GLU A 238 0.58 -8.98 -9.24
N ALA A 239 -0.07 -9.72 -10.12
CA ALA A 239 -0.29 -9.36 -11.51
C ALA A 239 -1.75 -9.63 -11.86
N LEU A 240 -2.34 -8.84 -12.79
CA LEU A 240 -3.73 -9.07 -13.21
C LEU A 240 -3.94 -10.43 -13.89
N ALA A 241 -2.88 -11.10 -14.32
CA ALA A 241 -2.93 -12.47 -14.83
C ALA A 241 -3.11 -13.53 -13.72
N ASP A 242 -2.80 -13.19 -12.47
CA ASP A 242 -2.94 -14.11 -11.33
C ASP A 242 -4.41 -14.19 -10.91
N ASP A 243 -5.02 -15.33 -11.10
CA ASP A 243 -6.44 -15.58 -10.79
C ASP A 243 -6.66 -16.31 -9.47
N ILE A 244 -5.60 -16.71 -8.77
CA ILE A 244 -5.67 -17.49 -7.54
C ILE A 244 -5.21 -16.64 -6.36
N VAL A 245 -6.08 -16.51 -5.36
CA VAL A 245 -5.81 -15.79 -4.11
C VAL A 245 -5.94 -16.72 -2.94
N PHE A 246 -5.02 -16.64 -1.98
CA PHE A 246 -5.14 -17.33 -0.70
C PHE A 246 -6.02 -16.52 0.25
N ILE A 247 -7.13 -17.11 0.70
CA ILE A 247 -8.02 -16.50 1.69
C ILE A 247 -7.79 -17.22 3.02
N PRO A 248 -7.22 -16.53 4.03
CA PRO A 248 -7.06 -17.11 5.35
C PRO A 248 -8.42 -17.35 6.00
N ASP A 249 -8.59 -18.46 6.72
CA ASP A 249 -9.78 -18.69 7.53
C ASP A 249 -9.63 -17.94 8.87
N ASN A 250 -10.33 -16.81 9.00
CA ASN A 250 -10.33 -15.99 10.21
C ASN A 250 -11.38 -16.40 11.23
N THR A 251 -11.93 -17.61 11.15
CA THR A 251 -12.87 -18.09 12.18
C THR A 251 -12.12 -18.27 13.50
N LYS A 252 -12.68 -17.67 14.58
CA LYS A 252 -12.14 -17.84 15.93
C LYS A 252 -12.00 -19.32 16.26
N LEU A 253 -10.81 -19.73 16.67
CA LEU A 253 -10.56 -21.07 17.14
C LEU A 253 -11.10 -21.20 18.57
N SER A 254 -11.91 -22.22 18.83
CA SER A 254 -12.30 -22.62 20.19
C SER A 254 -11.16 -23.38 20.88
N ASP A 255 -11.29 -23.62 22.17
CA ASP A 255 -10.28 -24.29 23.03
C ASP A 255 -9.76 -25.65 22.51
N ASN A 256 -10.44 -26.25 21.55
CA ASN A 256 -10.04 -27.48 20.83
C ASN A 256 -9.58 -27.18 19.42
N ALA A 257 -8.76 -26.16 19.26
CA ALA A 257 -8.38 -25.58 17.99
C ALA A 257 -7.70 -26.58 17.03
N THR A 258 -8.42 -27.01 16.04
CA THR A 258 -7.82 -27.48 14.80
C THR A 258 -7.49 -26.25 13.96
N ILE A 259 -6.22 -26.05 13.60
CA ILE A 259 -5.81 -25.01 12.67
C ILE A 259 -6.62 -25.22 11.39
N LYS A 260 -7.51 -24.27 11.07
CA LYS A 260 -8.21 -24.30 9.79
C LYS A 260 -7.29 -23.72 8.74
N PRO A 261 -6.87 -24.51 7.76
CA PRO A 261 -6.09 -23.97 6.66
C PRO A 261 -6.96 -22.99 5.87
N GLY A 262 -6.40 -21.89 5.46
CA GLY A 262 -7.05 -21.02 4.48
C GLY A 262 -7.30 -21.76 3.16
N LYS A 263 -8.12 -21.18 2.31
CA LYS A 263 -8.49 -21.77 1.00
C LYS A 263 -7.87 -20.95 -0.13
N PHE A 264 -7.46 -21.62 -1.19
CA PHE A 264 -7.18 -20.98 -2.46
C PHE A 264 -8.50 -20.81 -3.24
N LYS A 265 -8.76 -19.58 -3.68
CA LYS A 265 -9.96 -19.23 -4.44
C LYS A 265 -9.55 -18.62 -5.77
N ARG A 266 -10.17 -19.04 -6.87
CA ARG A 266 -10.11 -18.31 -8.13
C ARG A 266 -11.00 -17.08 -8.06
N VAL A 267 -10.44 -15.93 -8.43
CA VAL A 267 -11.11 -14.63 -8.35
C VAL A 267 -11.05 -13.92 -9.69
N ASN A 268 -12.20 -13.44 -10.16
CA ASN A 268 -12.31 -12.62 -11.35
C ASN A 268 -12.26 -11.13 -11.02
N GLN A 269 -12.73 -10.76 -9.81
CA GLN A 269 -12.70 -9.41 -9.27
C GLN A 269 -11.34 -9.18 -8.63
N ARG A 270 -10.42 -8.57 -9.38
CA ARG A 270 -9.05 -8.37 -8.93
C ARG A 270 -8.48 -7.03 -9.40
N PHE A 271 -7.54 -6.53 -8.63
CA PHE A 271 -6.81 -5.28 -8.91
C PHE A 271 -5.35 -5.43 -8.51
N ILE A 272 -4.50 -4.60 -9.07
CA ILE A 272 -3.12 -4.42 -8.65
C ILE A 272 -2.94 -3.05 -8.01
N LYS A 273 -2.00 -2.97 -7.08
CA LYS A 273 -1.60 -1.73 -6.42
C LYS A 273 -0.25 -1.27 -6.95
N GLU A 274 -0.18 0.00 -7.34
CA GLU A 274 1.05 0.67 -7.74
C GLU A 274 1.19 2.01 -7.04
N PHE A 275 2.42 2.49 -6.93
CA PHE A 275 2.69 3.85 -6.45
C PHE A 275 3.09 4.72 -7.64
N THR A 276 2.52 5.92 -7.71
CA THR A 276 2.88 6.94 -8.69
C THR A 276 4.24 7.55 -8.32
N ASP A 277 4.82 8.32 -9.24
CA ASP A 277 6.10 9.00 -9.00
C ASP A 277 6.03 10.01 -7.85
N ASN A 278 4.84 10.55 -7.59
CA ASN A 278 4.55 11.47 -6.49
C ASN A 278 4.22 10.76 -5.17
N GLY A 279 4.30 9.42 -5.11
CA GLY A 279 4.04 8.64 -3.90
C GLY A 279 2.57 8.31 -3.64
N PHE A 280 1.64 8.73 -4.50
CA PHE A 280 0.23 8.35 -4.37
C PHE A 280 0.02 6.88 -4.75
N CYS A 281 -0.87 6.22 -4.03
CA CYS A 281 -1.27 4.87 -4.34
C CYS A 281 -2.32 4.86 -5.45
N LYS A 282 -2.09 4.05 -6.48
CA LYS A 282 -2.97 3.84 -7.62
C LYS A 282 -3.43 2.39 -7.63
N LEU A 283 -4.73 2.17 -7.75
CA LEU A 283 -5.34 0.87 -7.96
C LEU A 283 -5.69 0.73 -9.45
N ILE A 284 -5.27 -0.36 -10.07
CA ILE A 284 -5.58 -0.68 -11.47
C ILE A 284 -6.45 -1.93 -11.48
N PHE A 285 -7.68 -1.78 -11.96
CA PHE A 285 -8.66 -2.85 -12.03
C PHE A 285 -8.48 -3.70 -13.29
N GLY A 286 -9.20 -4.81 -13.40
CA GLY A 286 -9.07 -5.74 -14.51
C GLY A 286 -9.42 -5.15 -15.89
N GLY A 287 -9.00 -5.84 -16.94
CA GLY A 287 -9.19 -5.44 -18.34
C GLY A 287 -10.57 -5.77 -18.93
N GLY A 288 -11.38 -6.55 -18.20
CA GLY A 288 -12.65 -7.05 -18.72
C GLY A 288 -12.47 -8.19 -19.73
N THR A 289 -13.58 -8.78 -20.13
CA THR A 289 -13.66 -9.63 -21.31
C THR A 289 -13.93 -8.73 -22.53
N GLU A 290 -12.93 -8.15 -23.12
CA GLU A 290 -13.10 -7.89 -24.55
C GLU A 290 -13.10 -9.24 -25.25
N ASP A 291 -14.01 -9.41 -26.17
CA ASP A 291 -14.13 -10.60 -27.02
C ASP A 291 -12.79 -10.86 -27.75
N ILE A 292 -11.90 -11.57 -27.08
CA ILE A 292 -10.72 -12.16 -27.74
C ILE A 292 -11.18 -13.25 -28.74
N SER A 293 -12.47 -13.64 -28.67
CA SER A 293 -13.10 -14.48 -29.69
C SER A 293 -12.93 -13.93 -31.13
N SER A 294 -12.78 -12.62 -31.29
CA SER A 294 -12.53 -12.02 -32.61
C SER A 294 -11.07 -12.13 -33.07
N LEU A 295 -10.12 -12.47 -32.19
CA LEU A 295 -8.70 -12.62 -32.51
C LEU A 295 -8.27 -14.07 -32.74
N CYS A 296 -9.08 -15.04 -32.36
CA CYS A 296 -8.78 -16.47 -32.49
C CYS A 296 -9.95 -17.20 -33.18
N ASP A 297 -10.22 -16.85 -34.42
CA ASP A 297 -11.10 -17.64 -35.29
C ASP A 297 -10.32 -18.85 -35.85
N PHE A 298 -9.92 -19.74 -34.94
CA PHE A 298 -9.37 -21.05 -35.28
C PHE A 298 -10.44 -22.11 -35.09
N ASP A 299 -11.09 -22.48 -36.18
CA ASP A 299 -12.00 -23.60 -36.28
C ASP A 299 -11.21 -24.94 -36.18
N VAL A 300 -10.79 -25.34 -34.98
CA VAL A 300 -10.13 -26.61 -34.71
C VAL A 300 -10.84 -27.35 -33.58
N ASN A 301 -11.43 -28.49 -33.90
CA ASN A 301 -12.00 -29.56 -33.08
C ASN A 301 -12.31 -29.22 -31.61
N LYS A 302 -13.58 -29.06 -31.32
CA LYS A 302 -14.20 -28.60 -30.07
C LYS A 302 -13.71 -29.19 -28.73
N SER A 303 -12.94 -30.26 -28.69
CA SER A 303 -12.47 -30.83 -27.41
C SER A 303 -11.21 -30.21 -26.83
N LEU A 304 -10.31 -29.73 -27.68
CA LEU A 304 -9.13 -28.94 -27.26
C LEU A 304 -9.43 -27.45 -27.19
N VAL A 305 -10.29 -26.97 -28.07
CA VAL A 305 -10.76 -25.57 -28.11
C VAL A 305 -11.60 -25.24 -26.88
N ASN A 306 -12.44 -26.14 -26.35
CA ASN A 306 -13.17 -25.87 -25.11
C ASN A 306 -12.25 -25.71 -23.90
N ARG A 307 -11.12 -26.41 -23.83
CA ARG A 307 -10.14 -26.22 -22.73
C ARG A 307 -9.31 -24.96 -22.91
N ILE A 308 -8.93 -24.62 -24.14
CA ILE A 308 -8.22 -23.38 -24.45
C ILE A 308 -9.21 -22.22 -24.42
N GLY A 309 -10.43 -22.39 -24.90
CA GLY A 309 -11.50 -21.40 -24.81
C GLY A 309 -11.94 -21.11 -23.39
N ASP A 310 -12.04 -22.11 -22.53
CA ASP A 310 -12.25 -21.91 -21.09
C ASP A 310 -11.05 -21.23 -20.40
N PHE A 311 -9.84 -21.47 -20.88
CA PHE A 311 -8.64 -20.82 -20.40
C PHE A 311 -8.53 -19.36 -20.91
N ILE A 312 -8.98 -19.09 -22.12
CA ILE A 312 -9.03 -17.76 -22.74
C ILE A 312 -10.29 -17.00 -22.32
N ASN A 313 -11.46 -17.64 -22.26
CA ASN A 313 -12.72 -17.02 -21.82
C ASN A 313 -12.83 -16.84 -20.31
N ASN A 314 -12.04 -17.52 -19.50
CA ASN A 314 -11.95 -17.30 -18.07
C ASN A 314 -11.00 -16.14 -17.71
N ASN A 315 -11.07 -15.07 -18.47
CA ASN A 315 -10.53 -13.79 -18.07
C ASN A 315 -9.07 -13.76 -17.65
N SER A 316 -8.23 -13.72 -18.60
CA SER A 316 -6.78 -13.58 -18.34
C SER A 316 -6.42 -12.38 -17.46
N LEU A 317 -7.21 -11.29 -17.44
CA LEU A 317 -6.82 -10.03 -16.80
C LEU A 317 -7.84 -9.45 -15.80
N GLY A 318 -8.84 -10.22 -15.39
CA GLY A 318 -9.84 -9.80 -14.41
C GLY A 318 -11.02 -9.00 -14.99
N LEU A 319 -12.08 -8.83 -14.21
CA LEU A 319 -13.28 -8.09 -14.59
C LEU A 319 -13.06 -6.57 -14.56
N THR A 320 -13.82 -5.85 -15.37
CA THR A 320 -14.03 -4.40 -15.23
C THR A 320 -15.04 -4.12 -14.12
N LEU A 321 -15.03 -2.91 -13.58
CA LEU A 321 -16.07 -2.45 -12.67
C LEU A 321 -17.41 -2.35 -13.39
N SER A 322 -18.51 -2.67 -12.71
CA SER A 322 -19.86 -2.51 -13.24
C SER A 322 -20.41 -1.12 -12.92
N PRO A 323 -21.22 -0.51 -13.81
CA PRO A 323 -21.81 0.79 -13.58
C PRO A 323 -22.88 0.69 -12.48
N ASN A 324 -23.30 1.83 -11.93
CA ASN A 324 -24.30 1.95 -10.86
C ASN A 324 -23.94 1.24 -9.56
N LYS A 325 -22.65 1.00 -9.34
CA LYS A 325 -22.12 0.53 -8.07
C LYS A 325 -21.30 1.61 -7.39
N THR A 326 -21.23 1.55 -6.07
CA THR A 326 -20.30 2.38 -5.30
C THR A 326 -19.13 1.52 -4.84
N LEU A 327 -17.94 1.92 -5.26
CA LEU A 327 -16.68 1.32 -4.85
C LEU A 327 -16.27 1.90 -3.51
N PHE A 328 -16.10 1.06 -2.51
CA PHE A 328 -15.54 1.41 -1.21
C PHE A 328 -14.15 0.81 -1.07
N ILE A 329 -13.18 1.66 -0.80
CA ILE A 329 -11.79 1.28 -0.63
C ILE A 329 -11.41 1.57 0.82
N SER A 330 -11.17 0.51 1.60
CA SER A 330 -10.61 0.61 2.95
C SER A 330 -9.10 0.44 2.87
N TYR A 331 -8.36 1.44 3.33
CA TYR A 331 -6.90 1.46 3.26
C TYR A 331 -6.31 2.09 4.50
N ARG A 332 -5.06 1.76 4.81
CA ARG A 332 -4.33 2.30 5.96
C ARG A 332 -3.33 3.35 5.49
N VAL A 333 -3.29 4.48 6.21
CA VAL A 333 -2.35 5.58 5.98
C VAL A 333 -1.43 5.76 7.18
N GLY A 334 -0.19 6.14 6.94
CA GLY A 334 0.81 6.36 8.00
C GLY A 334 2.21 5.91 7.59
N GLY A 335 2.92 5.25 8.51
CA GLY A 335 4.27 4.72 8.27
C GLY A 335 5.36 5.77 8.23
N GLY A 336 6.57 5.31 7.97
CA GLY A 336 7.78 6.12 7.97
C GLY A 336 8.72 5.74 9.11
N ALA A 337 9.98 6.12 8.97
CA ALA A 337 11.00 5.82 9.98
C ALA A 337 10.73 6.48 11.34
N ASP A 338 10.03 7.59 11.33
CA ASP A 338 9.64 8.37 12.51
C ASP A 338 8.51 7.73 13.33
N THR A 339 7.94 6.61 12.85
CA THR A 339 6.94 5.82 13.58
C THR A 339 7.55 4.73 14.47
N ASN A 340 8.86 4.56 14.44
CA ASN A 340 9.59 3.70 15.35
C ASN A 340 9.71 4.42 16.72
N ILE A 341 8.83 4.07 17.64
CA ILE A 341 8.74 4.69 18.98
C ILE A 341 9.28 3.77 20.06
N GLY A 342 9.69 4.36 21.19
CA GLY A 342 10.21 3.62 22.33
C GLY A 342 9.17 2.79 23.08
N PRO A 343 9.60 1.93 24.02
CA PRO A 343 8.69 1.20 24.89
C PRO A 343 7.95 2.16 25.83
N ASN A 344 6.78 1.75 26.30
CA ASN A 344 5.91 2.46 27.27
C ASN A 344 5.51 3.87 26.83
N THR A 345 5.46 4.12 25.51
CA THR A 345 5.04 5.41 24.94
C THR A 345 3.59 5.43 24.49
N LEU A 346 3.01 4.28 24.11
CA LEU A 346 1.60 4.15 23.73
C LEU A 346 0.74 4.02 24.99
N THR A 347 0.18 5.14 25.43
CA THR A 347 -0.58 5.17 26.69
C THR A 347 -1.99 5.77 26.54
N SER A 348 -2.26 6.41 25.41
CA SER A 348 -3.54 7.08 25.16
C SER A 348 -4.41 6.25 24.24
N ILE A 349 -5.68 6.17 24.54
CA ILE A 349 -6.71 5.53 23.71
C ILE A 349 -7.51 6.65 23.05
N ASN A 350 -7.50 6.68 21.70
CA ASN A 350 -8.15 7.74 20.95
C ASN A 350 -9.57 7.35 20.50
N ASN A 351 -9.68 6.15 19.93
CA ASN A 351 -10.96 5.63 19.44
C ASN A 351 -11.00 4.12 19.70
N ILE A 352 -11.95 3.69 20.50
CA ILE A 352 -12.11 2.29 20.86
C ILE A 352 -13.60 1.95 20.97
N ILE A 353 -13.99 0.84 20.37
CA ILE A 353 -15.33 0.27 20.55
C ILE A 353 -15.16 -0.95 21.46
N VAL A 354 -15.73 -0.85 22.66
CA VAL A 354 -15.67 -1.91 23.67
C VAL A 354 -17.08 -2.43 23.88
N ASN A 355 -17.29 -3.68 23.56
CA ASN A 355 -18.57 -4.36 23.75
C ASN A 355 -18.54 -5.17 25.05
N VAL A 356 -19.39 -4.80 26.00
CA VAL A 356 -19.60 -5.50 27.28
C VAL A 356 -21.06 -5.91 27.36
N ASN A 357 -21.30 -7.20 27.57
CA ASN A 357 -22.67 -7.77 27.61
C ASN A 357 -23.11 -8.18 29.03
N GLY A 358 -22.51 -7.58 30.05
CA GLY A 358 -22.87 -7.87 31.43
C GLY A 358 -24.29 -7.39 31.80
N PRO A 359 -24.93 -8.00 32.83
CA PRO A 359 -26.30 -7.74 33.16
C PRO A 359 -26.56 -6.32 33.76
N ASN A 360 -25.51 -5.67 34.28
CA ASN A 360 -25.64 -4.34 34.89
C ASN A 360 -24.96 -3.26 34.02
N ALA A 361 -25.72 -2.33 33.49
CA ALA A 361 -25.25 -1.25 32.63
C ALA A 361 -24.20 -0.33 33.29
N THR A 362 -24.35 -0.04 34.59
CA THR A 362 -23.38 0.78 35.34
C THR A 362 -22.04 0.07 35.44
N THR A 363 -22.04 -1.21 35.75
CA THR A 363 -20.82 -2.03 35.81
C THR A 363 -20.19 -2.17 34.42
N ASN A 364 -20.98 -2.33 33.35
CA ASN A 364 -20.49 -2.32 31.99
C ASN A 364 -19.71 -1.03 31.67
N GLN A 365 -20.25 0.13 32.08
CA GLN A 365 -19.55 1.40 31.83
C GLN A 365 -18.28 1.54 32.68
N GLN A 366 -18.27 1.01 33.90
CA GLN A 366 -17.06 0.97 34.72
C GLN A 366 -15.95 0.12 34.06
N VAL A 367 -16.32 -1.05 33.51
CA VAL A 367 -15.42 -1.92 32.77
C VAL A 367 -14.86 -1.21 31.55
N ILE A 368 -15.72 -0.56 30.75
CA ILE A 368 -15.30 0.20 29.55
C ILE A 368 -14.30 1.30 29.93
N ASN A 369 -14.59 2.05 31.01
CA ASN A 369 -13.72 3.15 31.44
C ASN A 369 -12.40 2.67 32.08
N SER A 370 -12.30 1.40 32.45
CA SER A 370 -11.09 0.81 33.05
C SER A 370 -10.07 0.34 32.02
N VAL A 371 -10.39 0.40 30.73
CA VAL A 371 -9.47 -0.06 29.66
C VAL A 371 -8.23 0.82 29.66
N THR A 372 -7.08 0.21 29.76
CA THR A 372 -5.76 0.85 29.66
C THR A 372 -4.88 0.12 28.66
N VAL A 373 -3.90 0.81 28.13
CA VAL A 373 -2.97 0.26 27.13
C VAL A 373 -1.54 0.71 27.42
N THR A 374 -0.60 -0.16 27.15
CA THR A 374 0.83 0.18 27.12
C THR A 374 1.58 -0.73 26.15
N ASN A 375 2.68 -0.24 25.56
CA ASN A 375 3.55 -1.06 24.72
C ASN A 375 4.83 -1.41 25.50
N PRO A 376 5.00 -2.65 25.95
CA PRO A 376 6.21 -3.05 26.69
C PRO A 376 7.47 -3.11 25.80
N LEU A 377 7.28 -3.24 24.47
CA LEU A 377 8.36 -3.30 23.50
C LEU A 377 8.34 -2.07 22.58
N PRO A 378 9.52 -1.68 22.04
CA PRO A 378 9.57 -0.58 21.07
C PRO A 378 8.86 -0.97 19.78
N ALA A 379 8.30 0.02 19.08
CA ALA A 379 7.79 -0.18 17.73
C ALA A 379 8.95 -0.15 16.74
N LEU A 380 9.00 -1.14 15.86
CA LEU A 380 10.07 -1.35 14.89
C LEU A 380 9.51 -1.65 13.49
N GLY A 381 10.36 -1.48 12.48
CA GLY A 381 10.01 -1.83 11.09
C GLY A 381 9.51 -0.68 10.24
N GLY A 382 9.25 0.50 10.84
CA GLY A 382 8.89 1.70 10.11
C GLY A 382 10.03 2.17 9.21
N LYS A 383 9.75 2.38 7.92
CA LYS A 383 10.71 2.88 6.92
C LYS A 383 10.04 3.88 5.98
N ASN A 384 10.82 4.84 5.51
CA ASN A 384 10.40 5.74 4.45
C ASN A 384 10.41 5.04 3.09
N GLU A 385 9.86 5.68 2.08
CA GLU A 385 10.01 5.24 0.69
C GLU A 385 11.49 5.04 0.33
N PRO A 386 11.80 4.04 -0.51
CA PRO A 386 13.18 3.82 -0.93
C PRO A 386 13.70 5.00 -1.75
N SER A 387 14.95 5.35 -1.50
CA SER A 387 15.68 6.34 -2.28
C SER A 387 15.98 5.82 -3.70
N VAL A 388 16.30 6.73 -4.61
CA VAL A 388 16.71 6.37 -6.00
C VAL A 388 17.86 5.35 -6.00
N GLU A 389 18.82 5.51 -5.10
CA GLU A 389 19.95 4.57 -4.99
C GLU A 389 19.53 3.19 -4.47
N GLU A 390 18.60 3.15 -3.52
CA GLU A 390 18.05 1.88 -3.03
C GLU A 390 17.27 1.17 -4.13
N ILE A 391 16.48 1.90 -4.94
CA ILE A 391 15.75 1.32 -6.08
C ILE A 391 16.72 0.74 -7.11
N ARG A 392 17.82 1.45 -7.45
CA ARG A 392 18.86 0.92 -8.34
C ARG A 392 19.47 -0.37 -7.81
N ASN A 393 19.76 -0.42 -6.53
CA ASN A 393 20.30 -1.62 -5.90
C ASN A 393 19.27 -2.76 -5.93
N LEU A 394 17.98 -2.50 -5.66
CA LEU A 394 16.92 -3.51 -5.77
C LEU A 394 16.83 -4.09 -7.18
N VAL A 395 16.96 -3.27 -8.24
CA VAL A 395 16.99 -3.75 -9.62
C VAL A 395 18.17 -4.70 -9.83
N ARG A 396 19.38 -4.32 -9.40
CA ARG A 396 20.58 -5.15 -9.55
C ARG A 396 20.44 -6.49 -8.82
N TYR A 397 19.89 -6.49 -7.60
CA TYR A 397 19.67 -7.72 -6.82
C TYR A 397 18.61 -8.64 -7.44
N ASN A 398 17.56 -8.07 -8.04
CA ASN A 398 16.52 -8.85 -8.69
C ASN A 398 17.07 -9.66 -9.88
N PHE A 399 18.02 -9.12 -10.62
CA PHE A 399 18.71 -9.85 -11.70
C PHE A 399 19.59 -10.99 -11.18
N SER A 400 20.25 -10.80 -10.04
CA SER A 400 21.17 -11.82 -9.50
C SER A 400 20.44 -12.98 -8.81
N SER A 401 19.16 -12.83 -8.46
CA SER A 401 18.38 -13.88 -7.78
C SER A 401 17.62 -14.80 -8.76
N GLN A 402 17.70 -14.55 -10.06
CA GLN A 402 17.06 -15.38 -11.11
C GLN A 402 18.02 -16.41 -11.75
N GLU A 403 19.26 -16.46 -11.30
CA GLU A 403 20.20 -17.55 -11.59
C GLU A 403 20.10 -18.60 -10.45
#